data_bfd21a55d626a8c12497f13ef9b6291c
#
_entry.id   bfd21a55d626a8c12497f13ef9b6291c
#
_cell.length_a   1.000
_cell.length_b   1.000
_cell.length_c   1.000
_cell.angle_alpha   90.00
_cell.angle_beta   90.00
_cell.angle_gamma   90.00
#
_symmetry.space_group_name_H-M   'P 1'
#
loop_
_entity.id
_entity.type
_entity.pdbx_description
1 polymer ?
#
loop_
_entity_poly.entity_id
_entity_poly.type
_entity_poly.pdbx_seq_one_letter_code
_entity_poly.pdbx_strand_id
1 'polypeptide(L)'
;MKSNFLKIFLLALLPIAVASCVPNTPEVENLPVDPVSFTYRIIGDYALDYYIDSDITFKNTSPTSGEAVWDFGDGKSAVGDEVLHAYDEAGTYNVKLTINGLTKSQVIMISDIRPLLSLNPVEGGVCEVLSSKVSFSLEIPNPKNRELTYNWIFPARTKSVATNEEIKTCTDRLPGELTFGNVGSQTVRLQVTMDGRMLEEGVLNVPVGYNKEVPTLYYAEVGGHLMAYKLINDKPEDMDVMPFDLGLSSGQHPFNLLFKDSSLYVLDAGAAWYYQNEDAQVSGGDGKISVISKDGSKVETMLSNAGGPAFQDPFYGCIVDNDLYFTDRNTGVIKVPLSTRNAVYSSSEFPYFVQHTTLGYYGGSPFSWSYGCIGGSIGQIDGTWYWCKNYNGQGIFRWKNSDILLTAITGNGTSPDAGCALYGATFLPKSFAYSTKSKKICFTLFGANVEGFYACTIEEMNAITTSGGLAPYKKLFGTLGFIPNKAGGSYAPKEGHTSEFAAICQIAYDEVNDCAYFAYRNNHNDATCAPTGIYKYDFAADKIEQVSAI
;
A
#
# COMPACT_ATOMS: atom_id res chain seq x y z
N MET A 1 11.91 -35.48 -19.41
CA MET A 1 13.18 -35.67 -20.14
C MET A 1 14.04 -34.44 -19.96
N LYS A 2 15.22 -34.67 -19.42
CA LYS A 2 16.24 -33.71 -19.00
C LYS A 2 16.89 -33.02 -20.22
N SER A 3 17.27 -31.77 -20.10
CA SER A 3 18.55 -31.30 -20.66
C SER A 3 18.95 -29.97 -20.04
N ASN A 4 19.96 -30.04 -19.18
CA ASN A 4 20.77 -28.93 -18.71
C ASN A 4 21.70 -28.47 -19.85
N PHE A 5 21.80 -27.15 -20.09
CA PHE A 5 22.91 -26.60 -20.86
C PHE A 5 23.77 -25.73 -19.96
N LEU A 6 24.86 -26.34 -19.50
CA LEU A 6 26.02 -25.71 -18.89
C LEU A 6 26.90 -25.16 -20.02
N LYS A 7 27.07 -23.86 -20.15
CA LYS A 7 28.05 -23.27 -21.07
C LYS A 7 29.41 -23.19 -20.39
N ILE A 8 30.28 -24.09 -20.78
CA ILE A 8 31.71 -24.08 -20.45
C ILE A 8 32.40 -23.13 -21.43
N PHE A 9 33.05 -22.09 -20.88
CA PHE A 9 33.99 -21.27 -21.63
C PHE A 9 35.32 -22.03 -21.78
N LEU A 10 35.63 -22.43 -22.98
CA LEU A 10 36.91 -23.03 -23.32
C LEU A 10 37.93 -21.89 -23.57
N LEU A 11 38.89 -21.73 -22.67
CA LEU A 11 40.06 -20.85 -22.89
C LEU A 11 41.05 -21.59 -23.75
N ALA A 12 41.27 -21.14 -24.99
CA ALA A 12 42.29 -21.65 -25.86
C ALA A 12 43.69 -21.24 -25.37
N LEU A 13 44.45 -22.19 -24.91
CA LEU A 13 45.91 -22.05 -24.63
C LEU A 13 46.68 -22.12 -25.95
N LEU A 14 47.20 -20.99 -26.40
CA LEU A 14 48.24 -20.98 -27.42
C LEU A 14 49.60 -21.32 -26.76
N PRO A 15 50.40 -22.21 -27.31
CA PRO A 15 51.76 -22.44 -26.83
C PRO A 15 52.67 -21.28 -27.26
N ILE A 16 53.12 -20.47 -26.31
CA ILE A 16 54.19 -19.50 -26.52
C ILE A 16 55.50 -20.27 -26.41
N ALA A 17 56.21 -20.34 -27.56
CA ALA A 17 57.59 -20.82 -27.57
C ALA A 17 58.47 -19.89 -26.71
N VAL A 18 58.94 -20.39 -25.59
CA VAL A 18 59.90 -19.69 -24.77
C VAL A 18 61.28 -19.83 -25.38
N ALA A 19 61.71 -18.82 -26.13
CA ALA A 19 63.13 -18.68 -26.42
C ALA A 19 63.84 -18.37 -25.09
N SER A 20 64.73 -19.25 -24.64
CA SER A 20 65.56 -19.07 -23.46
C SER A 20 66.58 -17.98 -23.75
N CYS A 21 66.21 -16.74 -23.48
CA CYS A 21 67.19 -15.74 -23.13
C CYS A 21 67.33 -15.79 -21.59
N VAL A 22 68.49 -16.16 -21.12
CA VAL A 22 68.88 -15.99 -19.74
C VAL A 22 68.80 -14.48 -19.47
N PRO A 23 67.85 -13.97 -18.71
CA PRO A 23 67.96 -12.59 -18.31
C PRO A 23 69.11 -12.50 -17.29
N ASN A 24 70.02 -11.60 -17.54
CA ASN A 24 70.78 -11.05 -16.45
C ASN A 24 69.79 -10.74 -15.35
N THR A 25 69.89 -11.40 -14.21
CA THR A 25 69.22 -10.98 -12.99
C THR A 25 69.48 -9.50 -12.85
N PRO A 26 68.48 -8.62 -12.91
CA PRO A 26 68.73 -7.24 -12.53
C PRO A 26 69.27 -7.32 -11.11
N GLU A 27 70.43 -6.75 -10.90
CA GLU A 27 70.83 -6.43 -9.54
C GLU A 27 69.63 -5.74 -8.91
N VAL A 28 69.05 -6.35 -7.89
CA VAL A 28 68.06 -5.70 -7.07
C VAL A 28 68.82 -4.50 -6.49
N GLU A 29 68.65 -3.33 -7.11
CA GLU A 29 69.11 -2.10 -6.48
C GLU A 29 68.53 -2.15 -5.07
N ASN A 30 69.38 -2.26 -4.09
CA ASN A 30 69.02 -2.12 -2.69
C ASN A 30 68.46 -0.71 -2.57
N LEU A 31 67.10 -0.63 -2.66
CA LEU A 31 66.44 0.63 -2.33
C LEU A 31 66.98 1.06 -0.97
N PRO A 32 67.44 2.32 -0.83
CA PRO A 32 68.01 2.79 0.42
C PRO A 32 66.97 2.54 1.53
N VAL A 33 67.34 1.68 2.46
CA VAL A 33 66.51 1.41 3.63
C VAL A 33 66.40 2.71 4.41
N ASP A 34 65.14 3.15 4.61
CA ASP A 34 64.87 4.39 5.35
C ASP A 34 65.52 4.28 6.75
N PRO A 35 66.43 5.16 7.11
CA PRO A 35 67.20 5.03 8.35
C PRO A 35 66.32 5.12 9.60
N VAL A 36 65.14 5.76 9.49
CA VAL A 36 64.13 5.84 10.54
C VAL A 36 62.79 5.38 9.98
N SER A 37 62.20 4.41 10.64
CA SER A 37 60.88 3.88 10.24
C SER A 37 60.07 3.49 11.48
N PHE A 38 58.76 3.53 11.36
CA PHE A 38 57.87 3.10 12.42
C PHE A 38 56.53 2.60 11.88
N THR A 39 55.84 1.84 12.72
CA THR A 39 54.49 1.37 12.51
C THR A 39 53.60 1.78 13.67
N TYR A 40 52.30 1.81 13.44
CA TYR A 40 51.31 2.04 14.49
C TYR A 40 50.10 1.15 14.29
N ARG A 41 49.42 0.79 15.39
CA ARG A 41 48.20 0.01 15.39
C ARG A 41 47.33 0.35 16.59
N ILE A 42 46.00 0.25 16.43
CA ILE A 42 45.07 0.32 17.54
C ILE A 42 45.13 -0.96 18.38
N ILE A 43 44.96 -0.83 19.70
CA ILE A 43 44.81 -1.97 20.61
C ILE A 43 43.32 -2.24 20.78
N GLY A 44 42.86 -3.44 20.36
CA GLY A 44 41.48 -3.91 20.46
C GLY A 44 40.93 -4.37 19.11
N ASP A 45 39.80 -5.05 19.15
CA ASP A 45 39.11 -5.64 17.96
C ASP A 45 38.17 -4.65 17.24
N TYR A 46 38.29 -3.36 17.51
CA TYR A 46 37.44 -2.36 16.92
C TYR A 46 37.85 -2.01 15.51
N ALA A 47 36.81 -1.81 14.71
CA ALA A 47 36.81 -1.44 13.33
C ALA A 47 38.02 -0.64 12.80
N LEU A 48 38.21 -0.70 11.54
CA LEU A 48 39.21 -0.14 10.64
C LEU A 48 39.64 1.33 10.87
N ASP A 49 38.99 2.09 11.74
CA ASP A 49 39.26 3.52 11.96
C ASP A 49 39.89 3.78 13.32
N TYR A 50 40.91 4.66 13.35
CA TYR A 50 41.45 5.21 14.59
C TYR A 50 40.52 6.31 15.11
N TYR A 51 40.19 6.29 16.41
CA TYR A 51 39.30 7.28 17.02
C TYR A 51 39.84 7.79 18.37
N ILE A 52 39.26 8.90 18.83
CA ILE A 52 39.63 9.51 20.09
C ILE A 52 39.59 8.51 21.24
N ASP A 53 40.45 8.72 22.25
CA ASP A 53 40.60 7.89 23.44
C ASP A 53 41.10 6.45 23.20
N SER A 54 41.29 6.03 21.95
CA SER A 54 41.84 4.71 21.65
C SER A 54 43.34 4.67 21.89
N ASP A 55 43.78 3.67 22.61
CA ASP A 55 45.23 3.44 22.81
C ASP A 55 45.86 2.91 21.52
N ILE A 56 46.72 3.69 20.93
CA ILE A 56 47.45 3.35 19.71
C ILE A 56 48.90 3.01 20.11
N THR A 57 49.35 1.82 19.74
CA THR A 57 50.74 1.42 19.90
C THR A 57 51.54 1.95 18.73
N PHE A 58 52.57 2.73 19.02
CA PHE A 58 53.59 3.16 18.07
C PHE A 58 54.85 2.37 18.32
N LYS A 59 55.40 1.78 17.27
CA LYS A 59 56.57 0.91 17.37
C LYS A 59 57.66 1.35 16.41
N ASN A 60 58.82 1.60 16.96
CA ASN A 60 60.07 1.83 16.22
C ASN A 60 60.45 0.56 15.43
N THR A 61 60.63 0.70 14.13
CA THR A 61 61.09 -0.37 13.23
C THR A 61 62.37 0.04 12.49
N SER A 62 63.04 1.08 12.97
CA SER A 62 64.24 1.64 12.36
C SER A 62 65.39 0.66 12.43
N PRO A 63 66.20 0.55 11.40
CA PRO A 63 67.49 -0.13 11.47
C PRO A 63 68.55 0.68 12.27
N THR A 64 68.30 1.99 12.43
CA THR A 64 69.25 2.88 13.19
C THR A 64 69.01 2.70 14.68
N SER A 65 70.07 2.40 15.42
CA SER A 65 70.03 2.33 16.88
C SER A 65 70.18 3.73 17.49
N GLY A 66 69.54 3.97 18.60
CA GLY A 66 69.57 5.25 19.33
C GLY A 66 68.25 5.44 20.11
N GLU A 67 68.25 6.50 20.92
CA GLU A 67 67.02 6.84 21.65
C GLU A 67 65.90 7.26 20.69
N ALA A 68 64.75 6.56 20.74
CA ALA A 68 63.58 6.85 19.93
C ALA A 68 62.76 7.90 20.63
N VAL A 69 62.64 9.09 20.02
CA VAL A 69 61.85 10.22 20.53
C VAL A 69 60.67 10.46 19.62
N TRP A 70 59.46 10.42 20.18
CA TRP A 70 58.21 10.60 19.50
C TRP A 70 57.62 11.99 19.73
N ASP A 71 57.09 12.61 18.66
CA ASP A 71 56.20 13.75 18.69
C ASP A 71 54.91 13.31 18.00
N PHE A 72 53.78 13.29 18.73
CA PHE A 72 52.50 12.80 18.20
C PHE A 72 51.72 13.84 17.40
N GLY A 73 52.21 15.07 17.35
CA GLY A 73 51.58 16.17 16.60
C GLY A 73 50.41 16.84 17.33
N ASP A 74 50.11 16.44 18.55
CA ASP A 74 49.08 17.02 19.44
C ASP A 74 49.71 17.80 20.62
N GLY A 75 51.02 18.04 20.57
CA GLY A 75 51.79 18.68 21.61
C GLY A 75 52.32 17.71 22.67
N LYS A 76 52.01 16.43 22.59
CA LYS A 76 52.55 15.40 23.50
C LYS A 76 53.69 14.65 22.83
N SER A 77 54.59 14.12 23.67
CA SER A 77 55.75 13.37 23.23
C SER A 77 56.02 12.17 24.15
N ALA A 78 56.78 11.20 23.65
CA ALA A 78 57.23 10.04 24.43
C ALA A 78 58.63 9.60 23.99
N VAL A 79 59.27 8.76 24.82
CA VAL A 79 60.58 8.16 24.53
C VAL A 79 60.44 6.66 24.71
N GLY A 80 60.96 5.88 23.74
CA GLY A 80 61.00 4.42 23.80
C GLY A 80 60.75 3.78 22.45
N ASP A 81 61.16 2.51 22.31
CA ASP A 81 61.01 1.75 21.08
C ASP A 81 59.54 1.33 20.81
N GLU A 82 58.75 1.20 21.86
CA GLU A 82 57.29 0.94 21.77
C GLU A 82 56.59 1.81 22.81
N VAL A 83 55.64 2.65 22.34
CA VAL A 83 54.93 3.60 23.18
C VAL A 83 53.45 3.57 22.88
N LEU A 84 52.62 3.87 23.88
CA LEU A 84 51.18 4.02 23.76
C LEU A 84 50.83 5.50 23.74
N HIS A 85 49.95 5.87 22.86
CA HIS A 85 49.38 7.21 22.83
C HIS A 85 47.89 7.18 22.44
N ALA A 86 47.09 8.05 23.07
CA ALA A 86 45.73 8.28 22.73
C ALA A 86 45.48 9.78 22.51
N TYR A 87 44.71 10.09 21.47
CA TYR A 87 44.35 11.45 21.12
C TYR A 87 43.03 11.84 21.80
N ASP A 88 42.95 13.05 22.34
CA ASP A 88 41.77 13.55 23.03
C ASP A 88 40.79 14.21 22.07
N GLU A 89 41.22 14.62 20.88
CA GLU A 89 40.42 15.29 19.87
C GLU A 89 40.57 14.62 18.50
N ALA A 90 39.48 14.66 17.71
CA ALA A 90 39.52 14.21 16.33
C ALA A 90 40.32 15.19 15.46
N GLY A 91 41.06 14.66 14.50
CA GLY A 91 41.88 15.49 13.65
C GLY A 91 42.91 14.71 12.84
N THR A 92 43.71 15.45 12.14
CA THR A 92 44.86 14.91 11.37
C THR A 92 46.15 15.30 12.04
N TYR A 93 46.89 14.31 12.47
CA TYR A 93 48.11 14.51 13.23
C TYR A 93 49.34 14.04 12.44
N ASN A 94 50.43 14.79 12.54
CA ASN A 94 51.70 14.43 11.90
C ASN A 94 52.63 13.85 12.95
N VAL A 95 52.61 12.53 13.07
CA VAL A 95 53.47 11.80 14.02
C VAL A 95 54.89 11.77 13.51
N LYS A 96 55.86 12.07 14.38
CA LYS A 96 57.28 12.06 14.06
C LYS A 96 58.04 11.14 15.02
N LEU A 97 58.92 10.34 14.46
CA LEU A 97 59.95 9.60 15.19
C LEU A 97 61.32 10.18 14.86
N THR A 98 62.07 10.56 15.89
CA THR A 98 63.41 11.07 15.73
C THR A 98 64.38 10.16 16.45
N ILE A 99 65.47 9.74 15.75
CA ILE A 99 66.59 8.94 16.29
C ILE A 99 67.89 9.59 15.82
N ASN A 100 68.75 9.96 16.76
CA ASN A 100 70.05 10.61 16.47
C ASN A 100 69.92 11.81 15.50
N GLY A 101 68.90 12.61 15.62
CA GLY A 101 68.61 13.76 14.76
C GLY A 101 68.01 13.47 13.37
N LEU A 102 67.86 12.21 13.01
CA LEU A 102 67.14 11.80 11.82
C LEU A 102 65.65 11.63 12.15
N THR A 103 64.74 12.18 11.30
CA THR A 103 63.30 12.19 11.58
C THR A 103 62.53 11.55 10.44
N LYS A 104 61.57 10.67 10.78
CA LYS A 104 60.51 10.16 9.92
C LYS A 104 59.17 10.67 10.40
N SER A 105 58.29 11.09 9.47
CA SER A 105 56.94 11.47 9.81
C SER A 105 55.91 10.67 9.03
N GLN A 106 54.76 10.42 9.65
CA GLN A 106 53.58 9.81 9.05
C GLN A 106 52.34 10.54 9.53
N VAL A 107 51.38 10.69 8.65
CA VAL A 107 50.08 11.31 8.97
C VAL A 107 49.13 10.24 9.46
N ILE A 108 48.51 10.47 10.61
CA ILE A 108 47.43 9.67 11.14
C ILE A 108 46.16 10.51 11.21
N MET A 109 45.04 9.94 10.82
CA MET A 109 43.71 10.56 10.96
C MET A 109 42.98 9.90 12.13
N ILE A 110 42.57 10.71 13.08
CA ILE A 110 41.80 10.31 14.26
C ILE A 110 40.35 10.77 14.06
N SER A 111 39.44 9.83 14.02
CA SER A 111 38.00 10.08 13.89
C SER A 111 37.38 10.39 15.25
N ASP A 112 36.26 11.09 15.25
CA ASP A 112 35.43 11.20 16.43
C ASP A 112 34.68 9.88 16.70
N ILE A 113 34.29 9.67 17.95
CA ILE A 113 33.42 8.55 18.32
C ILE A 113 32.03 8.82 17.77
N ARG A 114 31.45 7.83 17.11
CA ARG A 114 30.07 7.87 16.61
C ARG A 114 29.31 6.64 17.07
N PRO A 115 28.00 6.81 17.37
CA PRO A 115 27.12 5.68 17.65
C PRO A 115 26.91 4.82 16.39
N LEU A 116 27.12 3.52 16.52
CA LEU A 116 26.78 2.55 15.49
C LEU A 116 25.46 1.90 15.84
N LEU A 117 24.43 2.25 15.07
CA LEU A 117 23.07 1.73 15.21
C LEU A 117 22.83 0.59 14.24
N SER A 118 22.22 -0.46 14.71
CA SER A 118 21.70 -1.52 13.86
C SER A 118 20.32 -1.98 14.33
N LEU A 119 19.51 -2.42 13.38
CA LEU A 119 18.25 -3.09 13.65
C LEU A 119 18.54 -4.55 13.99
N ASN A 120 18.01 -5.04 15.10
CA ASN A 120 18.05 -6.47 15.38
C ASN A 120 17.21 -7.23 14.36
N PRO A 121 17.54 -8.49 14.03
CA PRO A 121 16.76 -9.28 13.11
C PRO A 121 15.27 -9.32 13.50
N VAL A 122 14.41 -9.00 12.55
CA VAL A 122 12.95 -9.05 12.71
C VAL A 122 12.46 -10.43 12.32
N GLU A 123 11.53 -10.99 13.07
CA GLU A 123 10.90 -12.27 12.74
C GLU A 123 10.26 -12.18 11.33
N GLY A 124 10.52 -13.17 10.49
CA GLY A 124 10.09 -13.14 9.08
C GLY A 124 10.95 -12.29 8.14
N GLY A 125 11.95 -11.57 8.64
CA GLY A 125 12.94 -10.82 7.83
C GLY A 125 12.44 -9.51 7.23
N VAL A 126 11.18 -9.13 7.46
CA VAL A 126 10.55 -7.88 7.00
C VAL A 126 9.93 -7.17 8.20
N CYS A 127 10.24 -5.89 8.36
CA CYS A 127 9.54 -5.08 9.34
C CYS A 127 8.15 -4.71 8.82
N GLU A 128 7.13 -5.22 9.47
CA GLU A 128 5.73 -5.00 9.10
C GLU A 128 5.12 -3.89 9.94
N VAL A 129 4.36 -3.03 9.29
CA VAL A 129 3.66 -1.93 9.95
C VAL A 129 2.71 -2.44 11.04
N LEU A 130 2.73 -1.83 12.22
CA LEU A 130 1.95 -2.11 13.44
C LEU A 130 2.13 -3.51 14.04
N SER A 131 2.76 -4.45 13.36
CA SER A 131 2.85 -5.84 13.84
C SER A 131 4.26 -6.27 14.23
N SER A 132 5.28 -5.88 13.48
CA SER A 132 6.66 -6.27 13.81
C SER A 132 7.16 -5.54 15.05
N LYS A 133 7.62 -6.32 16.02
CA LYS A 133 8.37 -5.80 17.16
C LYS A 133 9.81 -5.60 16.75
N VAL A 134 10.27 -4.38 16.78
CA VAL A 134 11.63 -4.00 16.44
C VAL A 134 12.41 -3.60 17.66
N SER A 135 13.67 -3.97 17.70
CA SER A 135 14.63 -3.54 18.70
C SER A 135 15.97 -3.18 18.05
N PHE A 136 16.79 -2.47 18.78
CA PHE A 136 18.05 -1.93 18.25
C PHE A 136 19.24 -2.46 19.00
N SER A 137 20.37 -2.57 18.31
CA SER A 137 21.67 -2.70 18.91
C SER A 137 22.42 -1.39 18.78
N LEU A 138 23.15 -1.04 19.82
CA LEU A 138 23.94 0.19 19.91
C LEU A 138 25.35 -0.15 20.37
N GLU A 139 26.32 0.15 19.51
CA GLU A 139 27.73 0.11 19.84
C GLU A 139 28.27 1.54 19.85
N ILE A 140 28.96 1.90 20.95
CA ILE A 140 29.65 3.17 21.09
C ILE A 140 30.98 2.85 21.73
N PRO A 141 32.10 3.04 21.05
CA PRO A 141 33.41 2.94 21.66
C PRO A 141 33.53 3.95 22.81
N ASN A 142 33.84 3.47 23.99
CA ASN A 142 34.05 4.30 25.18
C ASN A 142 35.16 3.72 26.06
N PRO A 143 36.41 3.70 25.59
CA PRO A 143 37.52 3.03 26.28
C PRO A 143 37.88 3.68 27.60
N LYS A 144 37.59 4.96 27.79
CA LYS A 144 37.87 5.69 29.06
C LYS A 144 36.67 5.76 29.99
N ASN A 145 35.54 5.05 29.67
CA ASN A 145 34.31 5.04 30.48
C ASN A 145 33.79 6.45 30.79
N ARG A 146 33.76 7.32 29.81
CA ARG A 146 33.18 8.66 29.92
C ARG A 146 31.69 8.60 30.15
N GLU A 147 31.10 9.64 30.72
CA GLU A 147 29.64 9.71 30.94
C GLU A 147 28.91 9.91 29.60
N LEU A 148 27.94 9.03 29.34
CA LEU A 148 27.12 9.07 28.14
C LEU A 148 25.66 9.34 28.48
N THR A 149 25.05 10.28 27.77
CA THR A 149 23.59 10.48 27.79
C THR A 149 23.00 10.26 26.41
N TYR A 150 21.76 9.81 26.34
CA TYR A 150 21.10 9.37 25.11
C TYR A 150 19.84 10.17 24.89
N ASN A 151 19.52 10.47 23.63
CA ASN A 151 18.25 11.03 23.21
C ASN A 151 17.87 10.40 21.86
N TRP A 152 17.02 9.38 21.92
CA TRP A 152 16.42 8.77 20.76
C TRP A 152 15.30 9.65 20.23
N ILE A 153 15.18 9.75 18.91
CA ILE A 153 14.12 10.48 18.21
C ILE A 153 13.49 9.52 17.22
N PHE A 154 12.19 9.31 17.36
CA PHE A 154 11.43 8.37 16.55
C PHE A 154 10.51 9.07 15.56
N PRO A 155 10.24 8.44 14.40
CA PRO A 155 9.21 8.91 13.48
C PRO A 155 7.83 8.88 14.13
N ALA A 156 6.91 9.68 13.60
CA ALA A 156 5.53 9.73 14.08
C ALA A 156 4.88 8.34 14.06
N ARG A 157 3.97 8.10 15.01
CA ARG A 157 3.22 6.85 15.17
C ARG A 157 4.09 5.64 15.54
N THR A 158 5.26 5.89 16.10
CA THR A 158 6.05 4.83 16.74
C THR A 158 5.48 4.56 18.13
N LYS A 159 5.20 3.31 18.47
CA LYS A 159 4.67 2.92 19.78
C LYS A 159 5.65 2.03 20.53
N SER A 160 5.70 2.20 21.83
CA SER A 160 6.37 1.26 22.72
C SER A 160 5.54 -0.01 22.89
N VAL A 161 6.14 -1.17 22.68
CA VAL A 161 5.45 -2.47 22.89
C VAL A 161 5.06 -2.66 24.36
N ALA A 162 5.87 -2.16 25.28
CA ALA A 162 5.63 -2.31 26.72
C ALA A 162 4.41 -1.53 27.23
N THR A 163 4.18 -0.32 26.70
CA THR A 163 3.08 0.56 27.18
C THR A 163 1.94 0.70 26.18
N ASN A 164 2.15 0.30 24.92
CA ASN A 164 1.24 0.54 23.78
C ASN A 164 0.95 2.04 23.53
N GLU A 165 1.79 2.93 24.04
CA GLU A 165 1.65 4.38 23.85
C GLU A 165 2.60 4.87 22.75
N GLU A 166 2.21 5.97 22.07
CA GLU A 166 3.08 6.61 21.09
C GLU A 166 4.27 7.25 21.81
N ILE A 167 5.47 6.98 21.28
CA ILE A 167 6.74 7.49 21.81
C ILE A 167 7.45 8.31 20.74
N LYS A 168 7.83 9.53 21.08
CA LYS A 168 8.57 10.45 20.21
C LYS A 168 10.05 10.48 20.53
N THR A 169 10.39 10.33 21.79
CA THR A 169 11.77 10.37 22.30
C THR A 169 11.95 9.37 23.43
N CYS A 170 13.21 8.91 23.64
CA CYS A 170 13.60 8.06 24.75
C CYS A 170 15.02 8.42 25.18
N THR A 171 15.29 8.42 26.49
CA THR A 171 16.60 8.74 27.07
C THR A 171 17.35 7.51 27.60
N ASP A 172 16.73 6.34 27.53
CA ASP A 172 17.41 5.10 27.90
C ASP A 172 18.49 4.73 26.88
N ARG A 173 19.48 3.97 27.29
CA ARG A 173 20.51 3.48 26.38
C ARG A 173 19.93 2.70 25.21
N LEU A 174 18.88 1.92 25.45
CA LEU A 174 18.09 1.19 24.46
C LEU A 174 16.60 1.42 24.74
N PRO A 175 15.80 1.77 23.73
CA PRO A 175 14.41 2.17 23.93
C PRO A 175 13.44 1.00 24.18
N GLY A 176 13.94 -0.25 24.21
CA GLY A 176 13.10 -1.44 24.25
C GLY A 176 12.51 -1.80 22.89
N GLU A 177 11.50 -2.64 22.90
CA GLU A 177 10.79 -3.04 21.67
C GLU A 177 9.78 -1.98 21.25
N LEU A 178 9.75 -1.70 19.95
CA LEU A 178 8.88 -0.69 19.33
C LEU A 178 8.11 -1.31 18.17
N THR A 179 7.01 -0.65 17.77
CA THR A 179 6.30 -0.89 16.51
C THR A 179 6.20 0.42 15.73
N PHE A 180 6.26 0.35 14.41
CA PHE A 180 6.08 1.51 13.53
C PHE A 180 4.68 1.55 12.95
N GLY A 181 4.02 2.71 13.02
CA GLY A 181 2.66 2.91 12.51
C GLY A 181 2.58 3.40 11.07
N ASN A 182 3.72 3.63 10.39
CA ASN A 182 3.77 4.08 9.01
C ASN A 182 4.62 3.14 8.16
N VAL A 183 4.25 3.01 6.88
CA VAL A 183 5.06 2.30 5.87
C VAL A 183 6.12 3.20 5.26
N GLY A 184 7.06 2.59 4.56
CA GLY A 184 8.18 3.29 3.93
C GLY A 184 9.42 3.32 4.79
N SER A 185 10.36 4.19 4.46
CA SER A 185 11.61 4.34 5.23
C SER A 185 11.37 5.14 6.49
N GLN A 186 11.41 4.49 7.64
CA GLN A 186 11.25 5.11 8.96
C GLN A 186 12.62 5.47 9.52
N THR A 187 12.88 6.75 9.68
CA THR A 187 14.18 7.24 10.15
C THR A 187 14.19 7.35 11.67
N VAL A 188 15.02 6.54 12.31
CA VAL A 188 15.35 6.61 13.74
C VAL A 188 16.67 7.35 13.91
N ARG A 189 16.70 8.30 14.83
CA ARG A 189 17.90 9.09 15.14
C ARG A 189 18.29 8.90 16.59
N LEU A 190 19.58 8.89 16.84
CA LEU A 190 20.14 8.86 18.18
C LEU A 190 21.18 9.96 18.34
N GLN A 191 20.92 10.86 19.26
CA GLN A 191 21.85 11.86 19.73
C GLN A 191 22.48 11.36 21.01
N VAL A 192 23.81 11.34 21.05
CA VAL A 192 24.58 10.95 22.22
C VAL A 192 25.46 12.11 22.63
N THR A 193 25.49 12.41 23.93
CA THR A 193 26.47 13.33 24.52
C THR A 193 27.47 12.54 25.33
N MET A 194 28.73 12.89 25.20
CA MET A 194 29.86 12.35 25.98
C MET A 194 30.49 13.49 26.76
N ASP A 195 30.44 13.44 28.09
CA ASP A 195 30.90 14.51 28.99
C ASP A 195 30.36 15.90 28.60
N GLY A 196 29.07 15.96 28.19
CA GLY A 196 28.40 17.19 27.75
C GLY A 196 28.67 17.63 26.30
N ARG A 197 29.57 16.95 25.58
CA ARG A 197 29.85 17.20 24.16
C ARG A 197 28.99 16.28 23.28
N MET A 198 28.26 16.87 22.31
CA MET A 198 27.48 16.12 21.31
C MET A 198 28.43 15.34 20.39
N LEU A 199 28.18 14.05 20.24
CA LEU A 199 28.81 13.20 19.22
C LEU A 199 28.09 13.32 17.87
N GLU A 200 28.67 12.72 16.83
CA GLU A 200 27.98 12.56 15.55
C GLU A 200 26.66 11.82 15.75
N GLU A 201 25.56 12.30 15.12
CA GLU A 201 24.25 11.70 15.25
C GLU A 201 24.21 10.31 14.60
N GLY A 202 23.74 9.32 15.33
CA GLY A 202 23.44 8.01 14.78
C GLY A 202 22.11 8.05 14.02
N VAL A 203 22.10 7.61 12.75
CA VAL A 203 20.91 7.59 11.91
C VAL A 203 20.71 6.20 11.34
N LEU A 204 19.50 5.66 11.52
CA LEU A 204 19.12 4.37 10.98
C LEU A 204 17.79 4.49 10.22
N ASN A 205 17.77 4.07 8.97
CA ASN A 205 16.57 3.97 8.16
C ASN A 205 16.02 2.54 8.21
N VAL A 206 14.85 2.38 8.79
CA VAL A 206 14.16 1.08 8.90
C VAL A 206 13.12 0.98 7.80
N PRO A 207 13.28 0.08 6.84
CA PRO A 207 12.26 -0.15 5.82
C PRO A 207 11.08 -0.90 6.45
N VAL A 208 9.92 -0.24 6.50
CA VAL A 208 8.67 -0.80 7.01
C VAL A 208 7.74 -1.05 5.84
N GLY A 209 7.28 -2.27 5.72
CA GLY A 209 6.39 -2.71 4.66
C GLY A 209 5.09 -3.29 5.18
N TYR A 210 4.28 -3.80 4.26
CA TYR A 210 3.11 -4.59 4.58
C TYR A 210 3.43 -6.08 4.51
N ASN A 211 2.82 -6.85 5.40
CA ASN A 211 2.76 -8.30 5.24
C ASN A 211 1.96 -8.64 3.98
N LYS A 212 2.50 -9.53 3.15
CA LYS A 212 1.84 -9.95 1.91
C LYS A 212 0.53 -10.71 2.14
N GLU A 213 0.36 -11.29 3.33
CA GLU A 213 -0.82 -12.08 3.71
C GLU A 213 -1.95 -11.23 4.31
N VAL A 214 -1.70 -9.96 4.64
CA VAL A 214 -2.74 -9.08 5.19
C VAL A 214 -3.70 -8.66 4.08
N PRO A 215 -5.02 -8.81 4.25
CA PRO A 215 -6.00 -8.33 3.29
C PRO A 215 -5.80 -6.85 2.97
N THR A 216 -5.91 -6.51 1.68
CA THR A 216 -5.73 -5.14 1.20
C THR A 216 -7.03 -4.65 0.61
N LEU A 217 -7.52 -3.52 1.10
CA LEU A 217 -8.62 -2.79 0.50
C LEU A 217 -8.06 -1.76 -0.47
N TYR A 218 -8.41 -1.86 -1.75
CA TYR A 218 -8.11 -0.85 -2.74
C TYR A 218 -9.31 0.07 -2.91
N TYR A 219 -9.07 1.37 -2.96
CA TYR A 219 -10.11 2.34 -3.28
C TYR A 219 -9.57 3.40 -4.25
N ALA A 220 -10.48 3.98 -5.00
CA ALA A 220 -10.18 4.99 -6.00
C ALA A 220 -10.76 6.33 -5.58
N GLU A 221 -9.99 7.40 -5.75
CA GLU A 221 -10.45 8.77 -5.56
C GLU A 221 -10.89 9.37 -6.88
N VAL A 222 -12.01 10.05 -6.89
CA VAL A 222 -12.51 10.75 -8.09
C VAL A 222 -11.54 11.85 -8.48
N GLY A 223 -11.00 11.75 -9.69
CA GLY A 223 -9.96 12.67 -10.19
C GLY A 223 -8.64 12.62 -9.42
N GLY A 224 -8.44 11.61 -8.58
CA GLY A 224 -7.30 11.44 -7.74
C GLY A 224 -6.49 10.18 -8.04
N HIS A 225 -6.00 9.53 -7.00
CA HIS A 225 -5.15 8.36 -7.08
C HIS A 225 -5.82 7.07 -6.63
N LEU A 226 -5.25 5.96 -7.06
CA LEU A 226 -5.56 4.64 -6.56
C LEU A 226 -4.80 4.40 -5.26
N MET A 227 -5.54 4.13 -4.20
CA MET A 227 -5.03 3.96 -2.85
C MET A 227 -5.15 2.50 -2.42
N ALA A 228 -4.21 2.05 -1.59
CA ALA A 228 -4.23 0.75 -0.96
C ALA A 228 -4.24 0.90 0.57
N TYR A 229 -5.15 0.21 1.22
CA TYR A 229 -5.28 0.22 2.67
C TYR A 229 -5.14 -1.21 3.20
N LYS A 230 -4.18 -1.45 4.10
CA LYS A 230 -4.02 -2.76 4.73
C LYS A 230 -4.92 -2.90 5.94
N LEU A 231 -5.73 -3.95 5.94
CA LEU A 231 -6.65 -4.30 7.02
C LEU A 231 -5.88 -5.10 8.09
N ILE A 232 -5.07 -4.40 8.87
CA ILE A 232 -4.29 -5.02 9.94
C ILE A 232 -5.16 -5.10 11.19
N ASN A 233 -5.28 -6.30 11.74
CA ASN A 233 -5.92 -6.61 13.03
C ASN A 233 -7.41 -6.33 13.17
N ASP A 234 -8.10 -5.90 12.14
CA ASP A 234 -9.57 -5.76 12.12
C ASP A 234 -10.20 -4.99 13.32
N LYS A 235 -9.39 -4.20 14.03
CA LYS A 235 -9.83 -3.40 15.16
C LYS A 235 -9.81 -1.92 14.82
N PRO A 236 -10.86 -1.16 15.13
CA PRO A 236 -10.93 0.28 14.87
C PRO A 236 -9.76 1.08 15.46
N GLU A 237 -9.28 0.71 16.62
CA GLU A 237 -8.14 1.34 17.27
C GLU A 237 -6.79 1.07 16.59
N ASP A 238 -6.70 0.01 15.79
CA ASP A 238 -5.49 -0.33 15.04
C ASP A 238 -5.52 0.24 13.61
N MET A 239 -6.57 0.94 13.24
CA MET A 239 -6.79 1.52 11.91
C MET A 239 -6.09 2.84 11.67
N ASP A 240 -5.11 3.13 12.45
CA ASP A 240 -4.23 4.27 12.27
C ASP A 240 -3.21 4.10 11.12
N VAL A 241 -3.29 3.05 10.34
CA VAL A 241 -2.46 2.89 9.15
C VAL A 241 -2.98 3.81 8.06
N MET A 242 -2.16 4.75 7.65
CA MET A 242 -2.51 5.62 6.52
C MET A 242 -2.63 4.80 5.24
N PRO A 243 -3.61 5.11 4.36
CA PRO A 243 -3.64 4.53 3.04
C PRO A 243 -2.33 4.79 2.29
N PHE A 244 -1.89 3.81 1.55
CA PHE A 244 -0.72 3.91 0.69
C PHE A 244 -1.16 4.38 -0.70
N ASP A 245 -0.61 5.50 -1.15
CA ASP A 245 -0.79 5.99 -2.51
C ASP A 245 0.08 5.17 -3.47
N LEU A 246 -0.55 4.49 -4.43
CA LEU A 246 0.17 3.75 -5.47
C LEU A 246 0.82 4.66 -6.53
N GLY A 247 0.60 5.98 -6.45
CA GLY A 247 1.14 6.95 -7.41
C GLY A 247 0.51 6.84 -8.80
N LEU A 248 -0.65 6.20 -8.91
CA LEU A 248 -1.36 5.99 -10.16
C LEU A 248 -2.68 6.74 -10.16
N SER A 249 -3.02 7.37 -11.28
CA SER A 249 -4.34 7.96 -11.46
C SER A 249 -5.41 6.88 -11.39
N SER A 250 -6.42 7.09 -10.56
CA SER A 250 -7.61 6.25 -10.48
C SER A 250 -8.58 6.45 -11.65
N GLY A 251 -8.37 7.49 -12.44
CA GLY A 251 -9.27 7.94 -13.49
C GLY A 251 -10.03 9.20 -13.11
N GLN A 252 -10.90 9.67 -14.00
CA GLN A 252 -11.71 10.86 -13.75
C GLN A 252 -12.90 10.55 -12.83
N HIS A 253 -13.65 9.49 -13.19
CA HIS A 253 -14.78 8.99 -12.41
C HIS A 253 -14.72 7.46 -12.33
N PRO A 254 -13.83 6.91 -11.48
CA PRO A 254 -13.73 5.47 -11.27
C PRO A 254 -14.95 4.99 -10.47
N PHE A 255 -15.81 4.19 -11.09
CA PHE A 255 -17.02 3.69 -10.46
C PHE A 255 -16.87 2.35 -9.80
N ASN A 256 -15.98 1.52 -10.35
CA ASN A 256 -15.87 0.16 -9.87
C ASN A 256 -14.44 -0.34 -9.94
N LEU A 257 -14.02 -1.02 -8.89
CA LEU A 257 -12.75 -1.74 -8.79
C LEU A 257 -13.03 -3.21 -8.64
N LEU A 258 -12.44 -4.03 -9.49
CA LEU A 258 -12.55 -5.47 -9.42
C LEU A 258 -11.16 -6.07 -9.28
N PHE A 259 -11.04 -7.11 -8.47
CA PHE A 259 -9.77 -7.77 -8.25
C PHE A 259 -9.83 -9.24 -8.68
N LYS A 260 -8.87 -9.67 -9.48
CA LYS A 260 -8.73 -11.05 -9.92
C LYS A 260 -7.26 -11.35 -10.22
N ASP A 261 -6.76 -12.46 -9.68
CA ASP A 261 -5.45 -13.02 -10.01
C ASP A 261 -4.29 -11.99 -9.94
N SER A 262 -4.21 -11.21 -8.87
CA SER A 262 -3.20 -10.16 -8.66
C SER A 262 -3.32 -8.94 -9.59
N SER A 263 -4.46 -8.74 -10.23
CA SER A 263 -4.74 -7.58 -11.07
C SER A 263 -5.99 -6.83 -10.59
N LEU A 264 -5.92 -5.51 -10.65
CA LEU A 264 -7.04 -4.61 -10.43
C LEU A 264 -7.59 -4.15 -11.79
N TYR A 265 -8.89 -4.24 -11.94
CA TYR A 265 -9.62 -3.72 -13.09
C TYR A 265 -10.37 -2.48 -12.64
N VAL A 266 -10.03 -1.34 -13.23
CA VAL A 266 -10.63 -0.03 -12.89
C VAL A 266 -11.59 0.35 -14.01
N LEU A 267 -12.88 0.44 -13.70
CA LEU A 267 -13.93 0.93 -14.59
C LEU A 267 -14.06 2.43 -14.39
N ASP A 268 -13.64 3.21 -15.36
CA ASP A 268 -13.62 4.67 -15.32
C ASP A 268 -14.57 5.25 -16.37
N ALA A 269 -15.58 5.98 -15.93
CA ALA A 269 -16.55 6.59 -16.81
C ALA A 269 -16.02 7.84 -17.56
N GLY A 270 -14.82 8.32 -17.23
CA GLY A 270 -14.22 9.47 -17.90
C GLY A 270 -14.65 10.83 -17.34
N ALA A 271 -14.26 11.91 -18.01
CA ALA A 271 -14.41 13.28 -17.52
C ALA A 271 -15.83 13.84 -17.53
N ALA A 272 -16.65 13.44 -18.51
CA ALA A 272 -18.00 13.98 -18.69
C ALA A 272 -19.05 13.05 -18.10
N TRP A 273 -19.01 12.92 -16.78
CA TRP A 273 -20.01 12.16 -16.09
C TRP A 273 -21.28 12.99 -15.75
N TYR A 274 -22.41 12.32 -15.83
CA TYR A 274 -23.78 12.79 -15.80
C TYR A 274 -24.20 13.71 -14.64
N TYR A 275 -23.57 13.67 -13.46
CA TYR A 275 -24.11 14.35 -12.27
C TYR A 275 -23.91 15.87 -12.23
N GLN A 276 -23.18 16.44 -13.17
CA GLN A 276 -22.82 17.85 -13.09
C GLN A 276 -23.70 18.80 -13.92
N ASN A 277 -24.57 18.28 -14.82
CA ASN A 277 -25.44 19.13 -15.62
C ASN A 277 -26.79 18.49 -15.88
N GLU A 278 -27.85 19.21 -15.66
CA GLU A 278 -29.22 18.82 -16.00
C GLU A 278 -29.41 18.54 -17.51
N ASP A 279 -28.53 19.08 -18.35
CA ASP A 279 -28.47 18.82 -19.80
C ASP A 279 -27.59 17.62 -20.18
N ALA A 280 -27.09 16.89 -19.24
CA ALA A 280 -26.05 15.88 -19.41
C ALA A 280 -26.55 14.55 -19.93
N GLN A 281 -27.03 14.55 -21.13
CA GLN A 281 -27.13 13.34 -21.97
C GLN A 281 -25.82 13.07 -22.72
N VAL A 282 -24.79 13.85 -22.46
CA VAL A 282 -23.51 13.76 -23.14
C VAL A 282 -22.54 12.97 -22.29
N SER A 283 -22.33 11.71 -22.66
CA SER A 283 -21.11 11.03 -22.23
C SER A 283 -19.93 11.67 -22.91
N GLY A 284 -18.80 11.82 -22.21
CA GLY A 284 -17.58 12.36 -22.81
C GLY A 284 -16.99 11.46 -23.90
N GLY A 285 -17.44 10.21 -23.98
CA GLY A 285 -16.86 9.21 -24.86
C GLY A 285 -15.40 8.89 -24.54
N ASP A 286 -14.97 9.16 -23.33
CA ASP A 286 -13.61 8.97 -22.84
C ASP A 286 -13.49 7.90 -21.74
N GLY A 287 -14.55 7.15 -21.52
CA GLY A 287 -14.58 6.02 -20.61
C GLY A 287 -13.55 4.95 -20.99
N LYS A 288 -12.98 4.31 -19.99
CA LYS A 288 -11.98 3.25 -20.19
C LYS A 288 -11.99 2.22 -19.08
N ILE A 289 -11.43 1.07 -19.37
CA ILE A 289 -11.13 0.05 -18.37
C ILE A 289 -9.61 -0.16 -18.36
N SER A 290 -9.01 0.05 -17.21
CA SER A 290 -7.59 -0.16 -16.99
C SER A 290 -7.34 -1.43 -16.18
N VAL A 291 -6.21 -2.10 -16.45
CA VAL A 291 -5.73 -3.26 -15.69
C VAL A 291 -4.43 -2.86 -15.01
N ILE A 292 -4.39 -2.97 -13.71
CA ILE A 292 -3.27 -2.53 -12.87
C ILE A 292 -2.80 -3.72 -12.04
N SER A 293 -1.49 -3.98 -12.01
CA SER A 293 -0.93 -4.95 -11.09
C SER A 293 -1.14 -4.50 -9.64
N LYS A 294 -1.29 -5.45 -8.71
CA LYS A 294 -1.61 -5.12 -7.31
C LYS A 294 -0.55 -4.25 -6.61
N ASP A 295 0.68 -4.25 -7.10
CA ASP A 295 1.79 -3.42 -6.63
C ASP A 295 1.92 -2.07 -7.37
N GLY A 296 1.03 -1.81 -8.34
CA GLY A 296 1.05 -0.60 -9.14
C GLY A 296 2.16 -0.51 -10.18
N SER A 297 3.02 -1.52 -10.29
CA SER A 297 4.19 -1.47 -11.17
C SER A 297 3.85 -1.52 -12.67
N LYS A 298 2.68 -2.04 -13.02
CA LYS A 298 2.24 -2.21 -14.40
C LYS A 298 0.81 -1.69 -14.58
N VAL A 299 0.62 -0.84 -15.56
CA VAL A 299 -0.69 -0.30 -15.97
C VAL A 299 -0.90 -0.59 -17.45
N GLU A 300 -2.02 -1.21 -17.78
CA GLU A 300 -2.41 -1.54 -19.16
C GLU A 300 -3.84 -1.05 -19.42
N THR A 301 -4.14 -0.63 -20.62
CA THR A 301 -5.51 -0.39 -21.07
C THR A 301 -6.11 -1.72 -21.52
N MET A 302 -7.25 -2.09 -20.95
CA MET A 302 -8.04 -3.24 -21.42
C MET A 302 -8.93 -2.83 -22.58
N LEU A 303 -9.71 -1.79 -22.37
CA LEU A 303 -10.70 -1.30 -23.31
C LEU A 303 -10.76 0.23 -23.23
N SER A 304 -10.84 0.89 -24.35
CA SER A 304 -11.03 2.34 -24.43
C SER A 304 -11.99 2.71 -25.54
N ASN A 305 -12.64 3.86 -25.38
CA ASN A 305 -13.48 4.44 -26.39
C ASN A 305 -12.71 5.51 -27.19
N ALA A 306 -11.70 5.09 -27.92
CA ALA A 306 -10.88 6.01 -28.71
C ALA A 306 -11.65 6.54 -29.93
N GLY A 307 -12.68 7.36 -29.68
CA GLY A 307 -13.38 8.12 -30.71
C GLY A 307 -14.56 7.44 -31.40
N GLY A 308 -15.12 6.39 -30.78
CA GLY A 308 -16.30 5.70 -31.31
C GLY A 308 -17.49 5.70 -30.32
N PRO A 309 -18.74 5.70 -30.79
CA PRO A 309 -19.93 5.75 -29.93
C PRO A 309 -20.33 4.41 -29.30
N ALA A 310 -19.53 3.36 -29.47
CA ALA A 310 -19.93 2.01 -29.09
C ALA A 310 -19.90 1.76 -27.59
N PHE A 311 -19.03 2.43 -26.87
CA PHE A 311 -18.78 2.27 -25.46
C PHE A 311 -18.58 3.67 -24.88
N GLN A 312 -19.29 4.05 -23.85
CA GLN A 312 -19.27 5.42 -23.38
C GLN A 312 -18.80 5.55 -21.94
N ASP A 313 -19.55 5.01 -21.00
CA ASP A 313 -19.32 5.19 -19.59
C ASP A 313 -19.43 3.83 -18.88
N PRO A 314 -18.35 3.10 -18.60
CA PRO A 314 -18.41 1.88 -17.82
C PRO A 314 -18.67 2.22 -16.35
N PHE A 315 -19.72 1.64 -15.78
CA PHE A 315 -20.10 1.93 -14.41
C PHE A 315 -19.77 0.78 -13.46
N TYR A 316 -20.48 -0.31 -13.58
CA TYR A 316 -20.39 -1.43 -12.65
C TYR A 316 -20.10 -2.71 -13.40
N GLY A 317 -19.31 -3.56 -12.77
CA GLY A 317 -18.98 -4.83 -13.36
C GLY A 317 -18.84 -5.94 -12.33
N CYS A 318 -18.73 -7.15 -12.84
CA CYS A 318 -18.32 -8.32 -12.10
C CYS A 318 -17.44 -9.21 -12.97
N ILE A 319 -16.66 -10.03 -12.33
CA ILE A 319 -15.87 -11.05 -13.00
C ILE A 319 -16.51 -12.40 -12.72
N VAL A 320 -16.87 -13.11 -13.81
CA VAL A 320 -17.34 -14.49 -13.74
C VAL A 320 -16.40 -15.33 -14.59
N ASP A 321 -15.81 -16.34 -14.00
CA ASP A 321 -14.75 -17.15 -14.59
C ASP A 321 -13.57 -16.30 -15.10
N ASN A 322 -13.38 -16.21 -16.40
CA ASN A 322 -12.34 -15.43 -17.05
C ASN A 322 -12.87 -14.29 -17.91
N ASP A 323 -14.08 -13.86 -17.63
CA ASP A 323 -14.75 -12.79 -18.34
C ASP A 323 -15.16 -11.66 -17.41
N LEU A 324 -14.96 -10.43 -17.87
CA LEU A 324 -15.50 -9.22 -17.27
C LEU A 324 -16.85 -8.92 -17.90
N TYR A 325 -17.86 -8.78 -17.06
CA TYR A 325 -19.19 -8.26 -17.42
C TYR A 325 -19.33 -6.88 -16.82
N PHE A 326 -19.71 -5.91 -17.62
CA PHE A 326 -19.91 -4.54 -17.11
C PHE A 326 -21.07 -3.84 -17.77
N THR A 327 -21.66 -2.90 -17.03
CA THR A 327 -22.72 -2.04 -17.53
C THR A 327 -22.13 -0.80 -18.16
N ASP A 328 -22.60 -0.45 -19.31
CA ASP A 328 -22.30 0.79 -19.99
C ASP A 328 -23.55 1.63 -20.14
N ARG A 329 -23.42 2.93 -20.00
CA ARG A 329 -24.52 3.88 -19.92
C ARG A 329 -25.52 3.77 -21.08
N ASN A 330 -25.03 3.65 -22.29
CA ASN A 330 -25.87 3.73 -23.49
C ASN A 330 -26.00 2.42 -24.27
N THR A 331 -25.24 1.41 -23.93
CA THR A 331 -25.12 0.23 -24.78
C THR A 331 -25.64 -1.05 -24.15
N GLY A 332 -25.60 -1.15 -22.83
CA GLY A 332 -26.14 -2.32 -22.14
C GLY A 332 -25.11 -3.00 -21.22
N VAL A 333 -25.19 -4.31 -21.18
CA VAL A 333 -24.21 -5.15 -20.48
C VAL A 333 -23.26 -5.75 -21.50
N ILE A 334 -21.98 -5.57 -21.27
CA ILE A 334 -20.92 -5.98 -22.17
C ILE A 334 -20.14 -7.10 -21.52
N LYS A 335 -19.69 -8.06 -22.31
CA LYS A 335 -18.87 -9.18 -21.87
C LYS A 335 -17.53 -9.15 -22.63
N VAL A 336 -16.42 -9.10 -21.92
CA VAL A 336 -15.08 -9.20 -22.53
C VAL A 336 -14.17 -10.16 -21.76
N PRO A 337 -13.34 -10.96 -22.44
CA PRO A 337 -12.36 -11.78 -21.77
C PRO A 337 -11.36 -10.95 -20.97
N LEU A 338 -10.96 -11.42 -19.78
CA LEU A 338 -9.97 -10.73 -18.94
C LEU A 338 -8.59 -10.58 -19.61
N SER A 339 -8.30 -11.37 -20.63
CA SER A 339 -7.09 -11.27 -21.43
C SER A 339 -7.09 -10.12 -22.44
N THR A 340 -8.23 -9.46 -22.66
CA THR A 340 -8.37 -8.34 -23.59
C THR A 340 -7.41 -7.21 -23.22
N ARG A 341 -6.69 -6.66 -24.21
CA ARG A 341 -5.80 -5.51 -24.05
C ARG A 341 -5.89 -4.60 -25.26
N ASN A 342 -5.89 -3.28 -24.99
CA ASN A 342 -5.92 -2.22 -25.99
C ASN A 342 -7.05 -2.38 -27.03
N ALA A 343 -8.18 -2.93 -26.60
CA ALA A 343 -9.30 -3.14 -27.51
C ALA A 343 -10.07 -1.82 -27.72
N VAL A 344 -10.44 -1.62 -28.97
CA VAL A 344 -11.36 -0.57 -29.41
C VAL A 344 -12.34 -1.23 -30.35
N TYR A 345 -13.61 -1.27 -29.97
CA TYR A 345 -14.65 -1.92 -30.77
C TYR A 345 -15.46 -0.89 -31.57
N SER A 346 -15.79 -1.22 -32.80
CA SER A 346 -16.87 -0.52 -33.51
C SER A 346 -18.23 -0.93 -32.96
N SER A 347 -19.25 -0.12 -33.17
CA SER A 347 -20.61 -0.41 -32.68
C SER A 347 -21.18 -1.72 -33.20
N SER A 348 -20.74 -2.21 -34.37
CA SER A 348 -21.16 -3.48 -34.96
C SER A 348 -20.44 -4.71 -34.40
N GLU A 349 -19.29 -4.51 -33.73
CA GLU A 349 -18.44 -5.59 -33.22
C GLU A 349 -18.46 -5.68 -31.69
N PHE A 350 -19.27 -4.82 -31.03
CA PHE A 350 -19.27 -4.73 -29.60
C PHE A 350 -19.81 -6.02 -28.96
N PRO A 351 -19.10 -6.62 -28.01
CA PRO A 351 -19.44 -7.92 -27.47
C PRO A 351 -20.55 -7.83 -26.42
N TYR A 352 -21.78 -7.60 -26.87
CA TYR A 352 -22.93 -7.51 -25.97
C TYR A 352 -23.23 -8.83 -25.29
N PHE A 353 -23.40 -8.77 -23.98
CA PHE A 353 -24.09 -9.80 -23.21
C PHE A 353 -25.61 -9.52 -23.20
N VAL A 354 -25.98 -8.27 -22.94
CA VAL A 354 -27.34 -7.78 -23.09
C VAL A 354 -27.32 -6.44 -23.80
N GLN A 355 -27.92 -6.36 -24.98
CA GLN A 355 -27.98 -5.11 -25.74
C GLN A 355 -29.20 -4.29 -25.31
N HIS A 356 -29.08 -2.97 -25.18
CA HIS A 356 -30.13 -2.10 -24.75
C HIS A 356 -31.37 -2.14 -25.67
N THR A 357 -31.20 -2.31 -26.97
CA THR A 357 -32.28 -2.39 -27.96
C THR A 357 -33.14 -3.63 -27.82
N THR A 358 -32.66 -4.66 -27.13
CA THR A 358 -33.40 -5.91 -26.89
C THR A 358 -34.17 -5.91 -25.58
N LEU A 359 -34.04 -4.88 -24.77
CA LEU A 359 -34.66 -4.81 -23.44
C LEU A 359 -36.16 -4.38 -23.46
N GLY A 360 -36.73 -4.12 -24.61
CA GLY A 360 -38.19 -3.91 -24.78
C GLY A 360 -38.72 -2.62 -24.16
N TYR A 361 -39.95 -2.67 -23.64
CA TYR A 361 -40.68 -1.53 -23.11
C TYR A 361 -41.01 -1.72 -21.64
N TYR A 362 -40.92 -0.64 -20.88
CA TYR A 362 -41.38 -0.57 -19.51
C TYR A 362 -42.42 0.57 -19.36
N GLY A 363 -43.62 0.28 -18.83
CA GLY A 363 -44.64 1.30 -18.64
C GLY A 363 -45.15 1.94 -19.94
N GLY A 364 -45.06 1.24 -21.09
CA GLY A 364 -45.48 1.75 -22.40
C GLY A 364 -44.44 2.66 -23.08
N SER A 365 -43.30 2.90 -22.46
CA SER A 365 -42.20 3.65 -23.06
C SER A 365 -41.04 2.71 -23.39
N PRO A 366 -40.25 3.00 -24.44
CA PRO A 366 -39.02 2.26 -24.70
C PRO A 366 -38.15 2.22 -23.45
N PHE A 367 -37.61 1.05 -23.15
CA PHE A 367 -36.66 0.92 -22.07
C PHE A 367 -35.40 1.73 -22.42
N SER A 368 -35.25 2.89 -21.80
CA SER A 368 -34.17 3.80 -22.11
C SER A 368 -33.01 3.60 -21.17
N TRP A 369 -31.90 3.21 -21.72
CA TRP A 369 -30.63 3.21 -21.00
C TRP A 369 -30.10 4.63 -20.78
N SER A 370 -30.48 5.61 -21.59
CA SER A 370 -29.97 6.97 -21.51
C SER A 370 -30.18 7.67 -20.17
N TYR A 371 -31.17 7.24 -19.41
CA TYR A 371 -31.37 7.71 -18.02
C TYR A 371 -31.23 6.59 -16.99
N GLY A 372 -31.09 5.37 -17.43
CA GLY A 372 -31.33 4.25 -16.55
C GLY A 372 -30.18 3.35 -16.27
N CYS A 373 -29.06 3.56 -16.93
CA CYS A 373 -27.87 2.77 -16.69
C CYS A 373 -26.91 3.38 -15.70
N ILE A 374 -27.29 4.47 -15.08
CA ILE A 374 -26.76 4.79 -13.76
C ILE A 374 -27.23 3.65 -12.83
N GLY A 375 -27.24 2.45 -13.39
CA GLY A 375 -27.57 1.22 -12.72
C GLY A 375 -26.55 0.96 -11.65
N GLY A 376 -26.91 0.16 -10.74
CA GLY A 376 -26.03 -0.32 -9.73
C GLY A 376 -25.28 -1.56 -10.18
N SER A 377 -24.76 -2.24 -9.21
CA SER A 377 -23.97 -3.46 -9.37
C SER A 377 -24.69 -4.53 -10.16
N ILE A 378 -23.91 -5.26 -10.93
CA ILE A 378 -24.29 -6.52 -11.58
C ILE A 378 -23.39 -7.63 -11.04
N GLY A 379 -23.92 -8.84 -10.89
CA GLY A 379 -23.14 -9.99 -10.45
C GLY A 379 -23.89 -11.30 -10.62
N GLN A 380 -23.16 -12.40 -10.47
CA GLN A 380 -23.71 -13.75 -10.52
C GLN A 380 -23.53 -14.44 -9.17
N ILE A 381 -24.60 -15.02 -8.65
CA ILE A 381 -24.62 -15.79 -7.40
C ILE A 381 -25.21 -17.16 -7.71
N ASP A 382 -24.44 -18.22 -7.56
CA ASP A 382 -24.86 -19.60 -7.81
C ASP A 382 -25.55 -19.79 -9.18
N GLY A 383 -24.98 -19.20 -10.22
CA GLY A 383 -25.50 -19.25 -11.59
C GLY A 383 -26.69 -18.33 -11.88
N THR A 384 -27.18 -17.60 -10.89
CA THR A 384 -28.24 -16.60 -11.04
C THR A 384 -27.63 -15.21 -11.12
N TRP A 385 -28.00 -14.47 -12.15
CA TRP A 385 -27.62 -13.08 -12.32
C TRP A 385 -28.50 -12.17 -11.47
N TYR A 386 -27.88 -11.16 -10.86
CA TYR A 386 -28.55 -10.07 -10.13
C TYR A 386 -28.06 -8.74 -10.67
N TRP A 387 -28.98 -7.81 -10.81
CA TRP A 387 -28.68 -6.48 -11.32
C TRP A 387 -29.49 -5.42 -10.60
N CYS A 388 -28.82 -4.46 -10.01
CA CYS A 388 -29.42 -3.26 -9.42
C CYS A 388 -29.69 -2.24 -10.51
N LYS A 389 -30.97 -1.91 -10.75
CA LYS A 389 -31.36 -0.89 -11.68
C LYS A 389 -32.15 0.20 -10.96
N ASN A 390 -31.75 1.45 -11.16
CA ASN A 390 -32.25 2.56 -10.35
C ASN A 390 -33.07 3.60 -11.12
N TYR A 391 -33.37 3.38 -12.38
CA TYR A 391 -34.21 4.29 -13.19
C TYR A 391 -34.98 3.54 -14.25
N ASN A 392 -36.20 4.03 -14.61
CA ASN A 392 -37.10 3.43 -15.61
C ASN A 392 -37.23 1.91 -15.44
N GLY A 393 -37.92 1.49 -14.39
CA GLY A 393 -38.00 0.11 -13.96
C GLY A 393 -36.99 -0.20 -12.87
N GLN A 394 -37.13 0.49 -11.76
CA GLN A 394 -36.23 0.37 -10.62
C GLN A 394 -36.43 -0.95 -9.87
N GLY A 395 -35.33 -1.51 -9.40
CA GLY A 395 -35.35 -2.71 -8.58
C GLY A 395 -34.11 -3.55 -8.70
N ILE A 396 -34.12 -4.68 -8.01
CA ILE A 396 -33.12 -5.73 -8.16
C ILE A 396 -33.72 -6.81 -9.05
N PHE A 397 -33.16 -6.97 -10.23
CA PHE A 397 -33.59 -7.96 -11.21
C PHE A 397 -32.72 -9.20 -11.09
N ARG A 398 -33.29 -10.37 -11.39
CA ARG A 398 -32.59 -11.65 -11.42
C ARG A 398 -32.99 -12.51 -12.60
N TRP A 399 -32.07 -13.30 -13.09
CA TRP A 399 -32.28 -14.27 -14.16
C TRP A 399 -31.20 -15.34 -14.16
N LYS A 400 -31.46 -16.49 -14.81
CA LYS A 400 -30.48 -17.58 -14.88
C LYS A 400 -29.66 -17.62 -16.17
N ASN A 401 -30.15 -16.99 -17.22
CA ASN A 401 -29.46 -16.86 -18.50
C ASN A 401 -29.93 -15.57 -19.22
N SER A 402 -29.24 -15.16 -20.28
CA SER A 402 -29.52 -13.92 -21.01
C SER A 402 -30.93 -13.86 -21.60
N ASP A 403 -31.50 -14.99 -22.01
CA ASP A 403 -32.83 -15.03 -22.64
C ASP A 403 -33.93 -14.75 -21.62
N ILE A 404 -33.75 -15.23 -20.40
CA ILE A 404 -34.68 -14.97 -19.29
C ILE A 404 -34.65 -13.49 -18.88
N LEU A 405 -33.51 -12.84 -18.91
CA LEU A 405 -33.43 -11.41 -18.65
C LEU A 405 -34.31 -10.61 -19.61
N LEU A 406 -34.25 -10.90 -20.90
CA LEU A 406 -35.05 -10.24 -21.90
C LEU A 406 -36.54 -10.40 -21.60
N THR A 407 -36.96 -11.56 -21.17
CA THR A 407 -38.35 -11.84 -20.78
C THR A 407 -38.74 -11.12 -19.49
N ALA A 408 -37.88 -11.10 -18.51
CA ALA A 408 -38.16 -10.47 -17.21
C ALA A 408 -38.25 -8.95 -17.27
N ILE A 409 -37.52 -8.31 -18.17
CA ILE A 409 -37.51 -6.85 -18.35
C ILE A 409 -38.53 -6.41 -19.41
N THR A 410 -38.89 -7.28 -20.33
CA THR A 410 -39.88 -7.00 -21.40
C THR A 410 -41.32 -7.17 -20.97
N GLY A 411 -41.57 -7.59 -19.73
CA GLY A 411 -42.91 -7.50 -19.15
C GLY A 411 -43.50 -6.10 -19.35
N ASN A 412 -44.78 -5.99 -19.66
CA ASN A 412 -45.45 -4.77 -20.07
C ASN A 412 -45.62 -3.70 -18.97
N GLY A 413 -44.68 -3.63 -18.03
CA GLY A 413 -44.47 -2.51 -17.08
C GLY A 413 -45.52 -2.30 -15.99
N THR A 414 -46.56 -3.09 -15.95
CA THR A 414 -47.62 -2.98 -14.96
C THR A 414 -47.54 -4.03 -13.86
N SER A 415 -46.69 -5.04 -14.05
CA SER A 415 -46.44 -6.07 -13.06
C SER A 415 -44.95 -6.44 -13.09
N PRO A 416 -44.28 -6.51 -11.95
CA PRO A 416 -42.92 -7.04 -11.90
C PRO A 416 -42.98 -8.50 -12.34
N ASP A 417 -42.11 -8.85 -13.26
CA ASP A 417 -41.91 -10.23 -13.66
C ASP A 417 -41.46 -11.09 -12.49
N ALA A 418 -41.63 -12.39 -12.62
CA ALA A 418 -41.09 -13.38 -11.70
C ALA A 418 -39.56 -13.29 -11.56
N GLY A 419 -38.88 -12.56 -12.44
CA GLY A 419 -37.45 -12.25 -12.38
C GLY A 419 -37.10 -11.10 -11.44
N CYS A 420 -38.02 -10.26 -11.03
CA CYS A 420 -37.74 -9.13 -10.17
C CYS A 420 -37.62 -9.58 -8.70
N ALA A 421 -36.51 -9.35 -8.08
CA ALA A 421 -36.29 -9.66 -6.67
C ALA A 421 -36.76 -8.53 -5.74
N LEU A 422 -36.64 -7.29 -6.15
CA LEU A 422 -37.14 -6.11 -5.45
C LEU A 422 -37.56 -5.08 -6.52
N TYR A 423 -38.79 -4.62 -6.47
CA TYR A 423 -39.34 -3.69 -7.45
C TYR A 423 -40.24 -2.64 -6.82
N GLY A 424 -40.16 -1.42 -7.32
CA GLY A 424 -41.04 -0.33 -6.93
C GLY A 424 -40.46 1.03 -7.34
N ALA A 425 -41.35 1.99 -7.62
CA ALA A 425 -40.95 3.32 -8.08
C ALA A 425 -40.10 4.11 -7.09
N THR A 426 -40.06 3.69 -5.84
CA THR A 426 -39.26 4.31 -4.77
C THR A 426 -37.99 3.54 -4.43
N PHE A 427 -37.76 2.40 -5.06
CA PHE A 427 -36.60 1.56 -4.78
C PHE A 427 -35.50 1.83 -5.79
N LEU A 428 -34.45 2.52 -5.37
CA LEU A 428 -33.31 2.90 -6.20
C LEU A 428 -32.06 2.14 -5.72
N PRO A 429 -31.93 0.85 -6.05
CA PRO A 429 -30.79 0.06 -5.61
C PRO A 429 -29.54 0.50 -6.36
N LYS A 430 -28.42 0.60 -5.65
CA LYS A 430 -27.17 1.08 -6.21
C LYS A 430 -26.11 -0.02 -6.26
N SER A 431 -25.82 -0.62 -5.14
CA SER A 431 -24.71 -1.54 -4.97
C SER A 431 -25.11 -2.73 -4.11
N PHE A 432 -24.56 -3.89 -4.36
CA PHE A 432 -24.71 -5.06 -3.53
C PHE A 432 -23.43 -5.85 -3.40
N ALA A 433 -23.33 -6.65 -2.32
CA ALA A 433 -22.36 -7.70 -2.17
C ALA A 433 -23.03 -8.95 -1.59
N TYR A 434 -22.45 -10.10 -1.87
CA TYR A 434 -22.95 -11.40 -1.42
C TYR A 434 -21.89 -12.16 -0.64
N SER A 435 -22.26 -12.62 0.55
CA SER A 435 -21.45 -13.51 1.35
C SER A 435 -21.66 -14.97 0.92
N THR A 436 -20.61 -15.60 0.45
CA THR A 436 -20.60 -17.03 0.12
C THR A 436 -20.68 -17.90 1.36
N LYS A 437 -20.23 -17.40 2.54
CA LYS A 437 -20.26 -18.10 3.83
C LYS A 437 -21.60 -17.98 4.52
N SER A 438 -22.07 -16.76 4.77
CA SER A 438 -23.32 -16.49 5.47
C SER A 438 -24.57 -16.65 4.59
N LYS A 439 -24.40 -16.82 3.27
CA LYS A 439 -25.50 -16.88 2.30
C LYS A 439 -26.42 -15.66 2.37
N LYS A 440 -25.87 -14.51 2.68
CA LYS A 440 -26.58 -13.23 2.78
C LYS A 440 -26.15 -12.30 1.65
N ILE A 441 -27.10 -11.50 1.18
CA ILE A 441 -26.87 -10.39 0.28
C ILE A 441 -27.12 -9.08 1.04
N CYS A 442 -26.19 -8.13 0.92
CA CYS A 442 -26.39 -6.76 1.37
C CYS A 442 -26.45 -5.82 0.17
N PHE A 443 -27.21 -4.74 0.28
CA PHE A 443 -27.39 -3.78 -0.80
C PHE A 443 -27.77 -2.40 -0.26
N THR A 444 -27.54 -1.37 -1.08
CA THR A 444 -27.93 0.00 -0.77
C THR A 444 -29.13 0.42 -1.57
N LEU A 445 -30.02 1.18 -0.96
CA LEU A 445 -31.09 1.92 -1.61
C LEU A 445 -30.92 3.41 -1.37
N PHE A 446 -31.25 4.21 -2.36
CA PHE A 446 -31.44 5.64 -2.20
C PHE A 446 -32.79 6.04 -2.76
N GLY A 447 -33.34 7.15 -2.31
CA GLY A 447 -34.67 7.64 -2.66
C GLY A 447 -35.51 7.94 -1.42
N ALA A 448 -36.48 8.83 -1.56
CA ALA A 448 -37.25 9.33 -0.43
C ALA A 448 -37.90 8.20 0.39
N ASN A 449 -37.64 8.22 1.69
CA ASN A 449 -38.20 7.33 2.72
C ASN A 449 -37.74 5.87 2.71
N VAL A 450 -36.85 5.47 1.81
CA VAL A 450 -36.37 4.09 1.72
C VAL A 450 -34.82 3.97 1.74
N GLU A 451 -34.15 5.09 1.79
CA GLU A 451 -32.69 5.11 1.79
C GLU A 451 -32.09 4.31 2.95
N GLY A 452 -31.02 3.60 2.66
CA GLY A 452 -30.31 2.82 3.67
C GLY A 452 -29.47 1.69 3.11
N PHE A 453 -28.84 1.02 4.05
CA PHE A 453 -28.13 -0.24 3.84
C PHE A 453 -29.01 -1.39 4.36
N TYR A 454 -29.20 -2.39 3.52
CA TYR A 454 -30.10 -3.50 3.78
C TYR A 454 -29.35 -4.83 3.65
N ALA A 455 -29.86 -5.84 4.36
CA ALA A 455 -29.38 -7.21 4.21
C ALA A 455 -30.53 -8.21 4.40
N CYS A 456 -30.41 -9.32 3.68
CA CYS A 456 -31.28 -10.49 3.84
C CYS A 456 -30.53 -11.75 3.42
N THR A 457 -31.07 -12.91 3.70
CA THR A 457 -30.54 -14.15 3.12
C THR A 457 -30.85 -14.21 1.63
N ILE A 458 -30.02 -14.95 0.88
CA ILE A 458 -30.29 -15.15 -0.55
C ILE A 458 -31.60 -15.94 -0.80
N GLU A 459 -31.99 -16.77 0.15
CA GLU A 459 -33.27 -17.50 0.12
C GLU A 459 -34.45 -16.54 0.24
N GLU A 460 -34.40 -15.59 1.18
CA GLU A 460 -35.39 -14.53 1.32
C GLU A 460 -35.49 -13.67 0.06
N MET A 461 -34.34 -13.28 -0.52
CA MET A 461 -34.30 -12.54 -1.77
C MET A 461 -34.94 -13.33 -2.92
N ASN A 462 -34.66 -14.63 -3.00
CA ASN A 462 -35.17 -15.51 -4.05
C ASN A 462 -36.65 -15.85 -3.88
N ALA A 463 -37.19 -15.79 -2.68
CA ALA A 463 -38.60 -16.01 -2.41
C ALA A 463 -39.52 -14.86 -2.90
N ILE A 464 -38.95 -13.68 -3.18
CA ILE A 464 -39.70 -12.54 -3.67
C ILE A 464 -39.95 -12.72 -5.17
N THR A 465 -41.21 -12.86 -5.56
CA THR A 465 -41.64 -13.09 -6.93
C THR A 465 -42.49 -11.93 -7.51
N THR A 466 -42.90 -10.99 -6.66
CA THR A 466 -43.70 -9.81 -7.02
C THR A 466 -43.12 -8.58 -6.34
N SER A 467 -43.62 -7.39 -6.70
CA SER A 467 -43.21 -6.15 -6.03
C SER A 467 -43.42 -6.29 -4.53
N GLY A 468 -42.34 -6.49 -3.83
CA GLY A 468 -42.33 -6.63 -2.38
C GLY A 468 -42.06 -5.30 -1.70
N GLY A 469 -42.61 -5.13 -0.52
CA GLY A 469 -42.13 -4.12 0.39
C GLY A 469 -40.74 -4.52 0.97
N LEU A 470 -40.12 -3.63 1.70
CA LEU A 470 -38.83 -3.89 2.38
C LEU A 470 -38.96 -4.78 3.64
N ALA A 471 -40.16 -5.30 3.92
CA ALA A 471 -40.42 -6.06 5.17
C ALA A 471 -39.47 -7.24 5.46
N PRO A 472 -39.04 -8.03 4.46
CA PRO A 472 -38.12 -9.12 4.71
C PRO A 472 -36.67 -8.66 4.95
N TYR A 473 -36.34 -7.39 4.68
CA TYR A 473 -34.97 -6.90 4.75
C TYR A 473 -34.71 -6.13 6.04
N LYS A 474 -33.60 -6.43 6.67
CA LYS A 474 -33.15 -5.71 7.85
C LYS A 474 -32.43 -4.43 7.44
N LYS A 475 -32.95 -3.28 7.86
CA LYS A 475 -32.27 -2.00 7.68
C LYS A 475 -31.15 -1.85 8.69
N LEU A 476 -29.92 -1.81 8.21
CA LEU A 476 -28.71 -1.78 9.04
C LEU A 476 -28.07 -0.39 9.10
N PHE A 477 -28.23 0.40 8.03
CA PHE A 477 -27.64 1.71 7.91
C PHE A 477 -28.54 2.61 7.08
N GLY A 478 -28.96 3.74 7.60
CA GLY A 478 -29.86 4.62 6.88
C GLY A 478 -30.34 5.81 7.70
N THR A 479 -31.47 6.38 7.28
CA THR A 479 -32.05 7.59 7.89
C THR A 479 -32.35 7.48 9.38
N LEU A 480 -32.32 6.30 9.96
CA LEU A 480 -32.62 6.05 11.37
C LEU A 480 -31.38 5.85 12.27
N GLY A 481 -30.19 6.14 11.76
CA GLY A 481 -29.01 6.22 12.62
C GLY A 481 -28.52 4.86 13.16
N PHE A 482 -28.19 3.94 12.28
CA PHE A 482 -27.68 2.63 12.71
C PHE A 482 -26.18 2.54 12.93
N ILE A 483 -25.43 3.58 12.59
CA ILE A 483 -23.99 3.60 12.86
C ILE A 483 -23.77 4.10 14.28
N PRO A 484 -23.19 3.30 15.17
CA PRO A 484 -22.86 3.75 16.52
C PRO A 484 -21.81 4.87 16.48
N ASN A 485 -22.03 5.90 17.27
CA ASN A 485 -21.03 6.94 17.48
C ASN A 485 -20.10 6.61 18.66
N LYS A 486 -18.95 7.28 18.73
CA LYS A 486 -17.95 7.06 19.78
C LYS A 486 -18.44 7.40 21.20
N ALA A 487 -19.54 8.15 21.34
CA ALA A 487 -20.14 8.50 22.62
C ALA A 487 -21.17 7.47 23.12
N GLY A 488 -21.33 6.35 22.43
CA GLY A 488 -22.26 5.28 22.81
C GLY A 488 -23.69 5.47 22.32
N GLY A 489 -23.94 6.50 21.51
CA GLY A 489 -25.20 6.71 20.79
C GLY A 489 -25.13 6.22 19.35
N SER A 490 -26.03 6.70 18.50
CA SER A 490 -26.04 6.45 17.06
C SER A 490 -26.09 7.79 16.31
N TYR A 491 -25.49 7.81 15.11
CA TYR A 491 -25.66 8.92 14.19
C TYR A 491 -27.10 8.91 13.66
N ALA A 492 -27.72 10.07 13.63
CA ALA A 492 -29.05 10.26 13.08
C ALA A 492 -28.91 11.06 11.78
N PRO A 493 -29.32 10.51 10.63
CA PRO A 493 -29.37 11.29 9.40
C PRO A 493 -30.46 12.36 9.52
N LYS A 494 -30.20 13.47 8.90
CA LYS A 494 -31.12 14.59 8.86
C LYS A 494 -32.15 14.38 7.73
N GLU A 495 -33.38 14.80 8.00
CA GLU A 495 -34.45 14.78 6.99
C GLU A 495 -33.99 15.52 5.71
N GLY A 496 -34.17 14.90 4.55
CA GLY A 496 -33.76 15.45 3.26
C GLY A 496 -32.34 15.04 2.80
N HIS A 497 -31.58 14.33 3.61
CA HIS A 497 -30.24 13.82 3.26
C HIS A 497 -30.32 12.44 2.61
N THR A 498 -30.78 12.38 1.37
CA THR A 498 -30.96 11.11 0.65
C THR A 498 -29.79 10.77 -0.28
N SER A 499 -28.91 11.73 -0.53
CA SER A 499 -27.82 11.58 -1.50
C SER A 499 -26.63 10.77 -0.99
N GLU A 500 -26.48 10.60 0.33
CA GLU A 500 -25.37 9.87 0.92
C GLU A 500 -25.32 8.40 0.49
N PHE A 501 -26.48 7.75 0.41
CA PHE A 501 -26.56 6.35 -0.03
C PHE A 501 -26.35 6.19 -1.52
N ALA A 502 -26.65 7.22 -2.31
CA ALA A 502 -26.30 7.26 -3.72
C ALA A 502 -24.78 7.35 -3.95
N ALA A 503 -24.04 7.87 -2.98
CA ALA A 503 -22.58 7.96 -3.05
C ALA A 503 -21.88 6.63 -2.73
N ILE A 504 -22.57 5.61 -2.21
CA ILE A 504 -22.01 4.25 -2.06
C ILE A 504 -21.99 3.59 -3.42
N CYS A 505 -20.90 3.76 -4.14
CA CYS A 505 -20.77 3.27 -5.51
C CYS A 505 -20.49 1.77 -5.57
N GLN A 506 -19.70 1.24 -4.63
CA GLN A 506 -19.34 -0.18 -4.60
C GLN A 506 -19.34 -0.71 -3.17
N ILE A 507 -19.80 -1.95 -3.02
CA ILE A 507 -19.62 -2.76 -1.82
C ILE A 507 -18.71 -3.92 -2.20
N ALA A 508 -17.54 -4.01 -1.55
CA ALA A 508 -16.54 -5.05 -1.81
C ALA A 508 -16.62 -6.15 -0.74
N TYR A 509 -16.75 -7.40 -1.16
CA TYR A 509 -16.79 -8.56 -0.27
C TYR A 509 -15.39 -9.08 0.05
N ASP A 510 -15.12 -9.29 1.33
CA ASP A 510 -13.95 -9.98 1.85
C ASP A 510 -14.36 -11.41 2.26
N GLU A 511 -13.96 -12.37 1.45
CA GLU A 511 -14.28 -13.78 1.68
C GLU A 511 -13.59 -14.35 2.92
N VAL A 512 -12.39 -13.86 3.26
CA VAL A 512 -11.61 -14.39 4.39
C VAL A 512 -12.32 -14.08 5.71
N ASN A 513 -12.73 -12.84 5.89
CA ASN A 513 -13.33 -12.36 7.15
C ASN A 513 -14.87 -12.36 7.14
N ASP A 514 -15.49 -12.75 6.03
CA ASP A 514 -16.96 -12.75 5.84
C ASP A 514 -17.59 -11.38 6.13
N CYS A 515 -17.02 -10.35 5.56
CA CYS A 515 -17.49 -8.97 5.70
C CYS A 515 -17.49 -8.23 4.36
N ALA A 516 -18.11 -7.08 4.35
CA ALA A 516 -18.16 -6.22 3.16
C ALA A 516 -17.70 -4.80 3.52
N TYR A 517 -16.92 -4.19 2.64
CA TYR A 517 -16.41 -2.83 2.80
C TYR A 517 -17.05 -1.89 1.79
N PHE A 518 -17.32 -0.66 2.23
CA PHE A 518 -17.84 0.39 1.36
C PHE A 518 -17.39 1.77 1.84
N ALA A 519 -17.24 2.70 0.89
CA ALA A 519 -17.01 4.10 1.19
C ALA A 519 -18.36 4.82 1.37
N TYR A 520 -18.47 5.60 2.43
CA TYR A 520 -19.62 6.47 2.71
C TYR A 520 -19.16 7.92 2.79
N ARG A 521 -19.88 8.81 2.14
CA ARG A 521 -19.60 10.24 2.17
C ARG A 521 -20.74 11.01 2.84
N ASN A 522 -20.43 11.78 3.86
CA ASN A 522 -21.32 12.76 4.45
C ASN A 522 -21.30 14.03 3.58
N ASN A 523 -22.18 14.08 2.59
CA ASN A 523 -22.21 15.17 1.59
C ASN A 523 -22.54 16.55 2.18
N HIS A 524 -23.13 16.59 3.36
CA HIS A 524 -23.58 17.83 3.98
C HIS A 524 -22.68 18.31 5.12
N ASN A 525 -21.61 17.59 5.43
CA ASN A 525 -20.75 17.87 6.60
C ASN A 525 -21.55 18.04 7.89
N ASP A 526 -22.66 17.32 8.02
CA ASP A 526 -23.54 17.39 9.19
C ASP A 526 -23.00 16.48 10.30
N ALA A 527 -22.67 17.07 11.43
CA ALA A 527 -22.13 16.33 12.58
C ALA A 527 -23.11 15.32 13.20
N THR A 528 -24.38 15.40 12.87
CA THR A 528 -25.40 14.42 13.30
C THR A 528 -25.49 13.20 12.41
N CYS A 529 -24.92 13.25 11.21
CA CYS A 529 -24.79 12.13 10.29
C CYS A 529 -23.48 11.37 10.57
N ALA A 530 -23.41 10.14 10.07
CA ALA A 530 -22.17 9.37 10.11
C ALA A 530 -21.04 10.12 9.37
N PRO A 531 -19.80 10.09 9.87
CA PRO A 531 -18.70 10.77 9.22
C PRO A 531 -18.34 10.10 7.88
N THR A 532 -17.76 10.89 6.99
CA THR A 532 -17.14 10.35 5.78
C THR A 532 -16.07 9.33 6.15
N GLY A 533 -16.01 8.21 5.45
CA GLY A 533 -15.02 7.17 5.72
C GLY A 533 -15.32 5.84 5.05
N ILE A 534 -14.47 4.88 5.34
CA ILE A 534 -14.67 3.46 4.98
C ILE A 534 -15.37 2.76 6.12
N TYR A 535 -16.36 1.96 5.78
CA TYR A 535 -17.17 1.19 6.70
C TYR A 535 -17.10 -0.30 6.38
N LYS A 536 -17.22 -1.12 7.39
CA LYS A 536 -17.29 -2.57 7.31
C LYS A 536 -18.67 -3.05 7.78
N TYR A 537 -19.28 -3.94 7.02
CA TYR A 537 -20.44 -4.71 7.42
C TYR A 537 -20.04 -6.16 7.68
N ASP A 538 -20.25 -6.64 8.89
CA ASP A 538 -20.05 -8.03 9.29
C ASP A 538 -21.34 -8.81 9.02
N PHE A 539 -21.28 -9.81 8.14
CA PHE A 539 -22.46 -10.61 7.76
C PHE A 539 -22.96 -11.54 8.88
N ALA A 540 -22.07 -12.02 9.74
CA ALA A 540 -22.45 -12.89 10.85
C ALA A 540 -23.07 -12.09 12.00
N ALA A 541 -22.48 -10.97 12.35
CA ALA A 541 -22.93 -10.11 13.44
C ALA A 541 -24.08 -9.17 13.06
N ASP A 542 -24.36 -8.98 11.75
CA ASP A 542 -25.28 -7.95 11.25
C ASP A 542 -24.94 -6.55 11.77
N LYS A 543 -23.65 -6.20 11.76
CA LYS A 543 -23.14 -4.97 12.35
C LYS A 543 -22.34 -4.15 11.32
N ILE A 544 -22.52 -2.83 11.36
CA ILE A 544 -21.72 -1.89 10.60
C ILE A 544 -20.85 -1.10 11.57
N GLU A 545 -19.58 -0.93 11.21
CA GLU A 545 -18.63 -0.11 11.96
C GLU A 545 -17.72 0.68 11.01
N GLN A 546 -17.28 1.85 11.46
CA GLN A 546 -16.33 2.65 10.71
C GLN A 546 -14.93 2.05 10.86
N VAL A 547 -14.27 1.87 9.71
CA VAL A 547 -12.93 1.29 9.59
C VAL A 547 -11.88 2.38 9.52
N SER A 548 -12.13 3.43 8.76
CA SER A 548 -11.22 4.54 8.59
C SER A 548 -11.98 5.83 8.35
N ALA A 549 -11.48 6.93 8.90
CA ALA A 549 -11.85 8.28 8.47
C ALA A 549 -10.95 8.63 7.27
N ILE A 550 -11.57 8.83 6.10
CA ILE A 550 -10.85 9.25 4.89
C ILE A 550 -10.78 10.78 4.87
#